data_a81a618d93d28b7ed1ce91cd1ea6e5e9
#
_entry.id   a81a618d93d28b7ed1ce91cd1ea6e5e9
#
_cell.length_a   1.000
_cell.length_b   1.000
_cell.length_c   1.000
_cell.angle_alpha   90.00
_cell.angle_beta   90.00
_cell.angle_gamma   90.00
#
_symmetry.space_group_name_H-M   'P 1'
#
loop_
_entity.id
_entity.type
_entity.pdbx_description
1 polymer ?
#
loop_
_entity_poly.entity_id
_entity_poly.type
_entity_poly.pdbx_seq_one_letter_code
_entity_poly.pdbx_strand_id
1 'polypeptide(L)'
;VTGGYPVYAQIDGIVRGMLQSNVNVTKGMKIGDVDPRMEPSLVHLISDKARKIGRGAAEAIRTICYSQYGLVFLAAGKSSRYGDPQENKLLSEKNGKPMFRYLLDQMRIYPMCTRVVVSGHTEILEYARQHGMLAAENQNPEKGIARSLQMGLDVCCRQNPKLQGVLFAVCDQPGLKAETIEQMLEMAVKNPGKMICAGTKEKLGNPVLLDRVFFQELKELEGDIG
;
A
#
# COMPACT_ATOMS: atom_id res chain seq x y z
N VAL A 1 -30.36 -36.40 -13.53
CA VAL A 1 -31.75 -36.94 -13.41
C VAL A 1 -32.39 -36.25 -12.24
N THR A 2 -33.54 -35.68 -12.41
CA THR A 2 -34.29 -34.93 -11.37
C THR A 2 -35.67 -35.55 -11.25
N GLY A 3 -36.03 -36.05 -10.05
CA GLY A 3 -37.33 -36.72 -9.82
C GLY A 3 -37.57 -37.93 -10.73
N GLY A 4 -36.50 -38.67 -11.11
CA GLY A 4 -36.56 -39.78 -12.04
C GLY A 4 -36.49 -39.41 -13.52
N TYR A 5 -36.51 -38.13 -13.87
CA TYR A 5 -36.47 -37.68 -15.28
C TYR A 5 -35.08 -37.23 -15.68
N PRO A 6 -34.60 -37.59 -16.92
CA PRO A 6 -33.33 -37.08 -17.46
C PRO A 6 -33.43 -35.59 -17.73
N VAL A 7 -32.39 -34.84 -17.42
CA VAL A 7 -32.21 -33.46 -17.81
C VAL A 7 -31.00 -33.38 -18.73
N TYR A 8 -31.19 -32.87 -19.94
CA TYR A 8 -30.15 -32.79 -20.97
C TYR A 8 -29.58 -31.38 -21.02
N ALA A 9 -28.29 -31.26 -21.27
CA ALA A 9 -27.66 -30.01 -21.64
C ALA A 9 -28.26 -29.48 -22.95
N GLN A 10 -28.49 -28.18 -23.05
CA GLN A 10 -29.02 -27.54 -24.26
C GLN A 10 -27.92 -27.13 -25.26
N ILE A 11 -26.65 -27.23 -24.87
CA ILE A 11 -25.49 -26.94 -25.70
C ILE A 11 -24.45 -28.03 -25.54
N ASP A 12 -23.64 -28.22 -26.58
CA ASP A 12 -22.44 -29.05 -26.51
C ASP A 12 -21.38 -28.37 -25.65
N GLY A 13 -20.64 -29.15 -24.86
CA GLY A 13 -19.64 -28.60 -23.99
C GLY A 13 -19.16 -29.55 -22.90
N ILE A 14 -18.30 -29.05 -22.03
CA ILE A 14 -17.79 -29.78 -20.87
C ILE A 14 -18.52 -29.37 -19.63
N VAL A 15 -19.01 -30.33 -18.83
CA VAL A 15 -19.65 -30.08 -17.56
C VAL A 15 -18.61 -29.58 -16.55
N ARG A 16 -18.72 -28.33 -16.10
CA ARG A 16 -17.81 -27.70 -15.11
C ARG A 16 -18.26 -27.87 -13.68
N GLY A 17 -19.54 -28.10 -13.49
CA GLY A 17 -20.08 -28.29 -12.16
C GLY A 17 -21.53 -28.79 -12.20
N MET A 18 -21.90 -29.54 -11.20
CA MET A 18 -23.28 -30.01 -10.99
C MET A 18 -23.62 -29.88 -9.51
N LEU A 19 -24.91 -29.68 -9.21
CA LEU A 19 -25.41 -29.78 -7.85
C LEU A 19 -25.16 -31.18 -7.30
N GLN A 20 -24.84 -31.23 -6.02
CA GLN A 20 -24.68 -32.49 -5.30
C GLN A 20 -25.98 -33.33 -5.38
N SER A 21 -25.82 -34.64 -5.36
CA SER A 21 -26.97 -35.56 -5.23
C SER A 21 -27.79 -35.25 -3.98
N ASN A 22 -29.09 -35.47 -4.05
CA ASN A 22 -30.04 -35.27 -2.94
C ASN A 22 -30.31 -33.79 -2.57
N VAL A 23 -29.93 -32.81 -3.38
CA VAL A 23 -30.38 -31.43 -3.23
C VAL A 23 -31.78 -31.28 -3.83
N ASN A 24 -32.70 -30.72 -3.06
CA ASN A 24 -34.05 -30.41 -3.55
C ASN A 24 -33.95 -29.28 -4.60
N VAL A 25 -34.53 -29.54 -5.77
CA VAL A 25 -34.50 -28.53 -6.87
C VAL A 25 -35.92 -28.15 -7.25
N THR A 26 -36.10 -26.91 -7.68
CA THR A 26 -37.37 -26.37 -8.18
C THR A 26 -37.28 -26.10 -9.67
N LYS A 27 -38.43 -26.01 -10.34
CA LYS A 27 -38.49 -25.67 -11.78
C LYS A 27 -37.79 -24.33 -12.04
N GLY A 28 -36.88 -24.32 -13.00
CA GLY A 28 -36.08 -23.13 -13.36
C GLY A 28 -34.78 -22.97 -12.56
N MET A 29 -34.53 -23.80 -11.56
CA MET A 29 -33.25 -23.77 -10.82
C MET A 29 -32.10 -24.29 -11.68
N LYS A 30 -30.96 -23.59 -11.70
CA LYS A 30 -29.74 -24.03 -12.36
C LYS A 30 -29.14 -25.22 -11.61
N ILE A 31 -29.03 -26.38 -12.26
CA ILE A 31 -28.54 -27.62 -11.66
C ILE A 31 -27.10 -27.99 -12.08
N GLY A 32 -26.59 -27.33 -13.11
CA GLY A 32 -25.23 -27.55 -13.61
C GLY A 32 -24.77 -26.41 -14.51
N ASP A 33 -23.52 -26.49 -14.89
CA ASP A 33 -22.83 -25.55 -15.76
C ASP A 33 -22.08 -26.28 -16.86
N VAL A 34 -22.32 -25.89 -18.12
CA VAL A 34 -21.67 -26.46 -19.31
C VAL A 34 -20.86 -25.37 -19.98
N ASP A 35 -19.58 -25.63 -20.23
CA ASP A 35 -18.67 -24.73 -20.93
C ASP A 35 -18.56 -25.11 -22.41
N PRO A 36 -18.99 -24.27 -23.35
CA PRO A 36 -18.95 -24.59 -24.78
C PRO A 36 -17.56 -24.58 -25.40
N ARG A 37 -16.54 -24.12 -24.68
CA ARG A 37 -15.17 -24.07 -25.21
C ARG A 37 -14.50 -25.45 -25.40
N MET A 38 -15.12 -26.50 -24.92
CA MET A 38 -14.68 -27.90 -25.08
C MET A 38 -13.25 -28.19 -24.57
N GLU A 39 -12.76 -27.39 -23.59
CA GLU A 39 -11.41 -27.49 -23.06
C GLU A 39 -11.40 -28.14 -21.67
N PRO A 40 -10.91 -29.40 -21.50
CA PRO A 40 -10.95 -30.13 -20.25
C PRO A 40 -10.21 -29.43 -19.09
N SER A 41 -9.14 -28.68 -19.38
CA SER A 41 -8.37 -27.94 -18.38
C SER A 41 -9.21 -26.93 -17.60
N LEU A 42 -10.27 -26.38 -18.23
CA LEU A 42 -11.13 -25.39 -17.62
C LEU A 42 -12.01 -25.94 -16.48
N VAL A 43 -12.18 -27.26 -16.40
CA VAL A 43 -12.98 -27.89 -15.33
C VAL A 43 -12.36 -27.67 -13.95
N HIS A 44 -11.03 -27.64 -13.90
CA HIS A 44 -10.26 -27.48 -12.66
C HIS A 44 -9.91 -26.02 -12.33
N LEU A 45 -10.25 -25.09 -13.23
CA LEU A 45 -9.94 -23.68 -13.03
C LEU A 45 -11.11 -22.91 -12.41
N ILE A 46 -10.78 -21.95 -11.55
CA ILE A 46 -11.76 -20.97 -11.06
C ILE A 46 -12.30 -20.20 -12.26
N SER A 47 -13.64 -20.04 -12.33
CA SER A 47 -14.25 -19.30 -13.44
C SER A 47 -13.76 -17.84 -13.48
N ASP A 48 -13.72 -17.24 -14.67
CA ASP A 48 -13.29 -15.84 -14.85
C ASP A 48 -14.17 -14.88 -14.03
N LYS A 49 -15.47 -15.17 -13.91
CA LYS A 49 -16.40 -14.41 -13.07
C LYS A 49 -16.00 -14.49 -11.59
N ALA A 50 -15.75 -15.69 -11.06
CA ALA A 50 -15.35 -15.89 -9.67
C ALA A 50 -13.99 -15.23 -9.38
N ARG A 51 -13.06 -15.30 -10.33
CA ARG A 51 -11.75 -14.64 -10.24
C ARG A 51 -11.88 -13.12 -10.21
N LYS A 52 -12.72 -12.53 -11.06
CA LYS A 52 -12.99 -11.08 -11.06
C LYS A 52 -13.63 -10.62 -9.75
N ILE A 53 -14.61 -11.37 -9.24
CA ILE A 53 -15.25 -11.07 -7.94
C ILE A 53 -14.22 -11.16 -6.82
N GLY A 54 -13.41 -12.22 -6.77
CA GLY A 54 -12.37 -12.40 -5.77
C GLY A 54 -11.32 -11.28 -5.79
N ARG A 55 -10.89 -10.83 -6.98
CA ARG A 55 -10.01 -9.67 -7.12
C ARG A 55 -10.65 -8.39 -6.59
N GLY A 56 -11.89 -8.11 -6.94
CA GLY A 56 -12.62 -6.93 -6.45
C GLY A 56 -12.77 -6.94 -4.93
N ALA A 57 -13.09 -8.10 -4.34
CA ALA A 57 -13.18 -8.24 -2.89
C ALA A 57 -11.82 -8.02 -2.20
N ALA A 58 -10.74 -8.59 -2.74
CA ALA A 58 -9.39 -8.40 -2.21
C ALA A 58 -8.98 -6.91 -2.27
N GLU A 59 -9.28 -6.22 -3.37
CA GLU A 59 -8.99 -4.79 -3.53
C GLU A 59 -9.79 -3.93 -2.54
N ALA A 60 -11.07 -4.25 -2.34
CA ALA A 60 -11.90 -3.55 -1.34
C ALA A 60 -11.34 -3.74 0.08
N ILE A 61 -10.94 -4.95 0.45
CA ILE A 61 -10.33 -5.24 1.75
C ILE A 61 -9.02 -4.46 1.91
N ARG A 62 -8.14 -4.46 0.91
CA ARG A 62 -6.89 -3.68 0.93
C ARG A 62 -7.18 -2.20 1.14
N THR A 63 -8.14 -1.65 0.39
CA THR A 63 -8.53 -0.23 0.50
C THR A 63 -8.96 0.10 1.93
N ILE A 64 -9.81 -0.71 2.55
CA ILE A 64 -10.28 -0.50 3.92
C ILE A 64 -9.13 -0.62 4.92
N CYS A 65 -8.31 -1.67 4.83
CA CYS A 65 -7.22 -1.90 5.75
C CYS A 65 -6.14 -0.81 5.63
N TYR A 66 -5.71 -0.48 4.40
CA TYR A 66 -4.61 0.46 4.20
C TYR A 66 -5.02 1.92 4.45
N SER A 67 -6.31 2.27 4.31
CA SER A 67 -6.80 3.61 4.68
C SER A 67 -6.62 3.95 6.16
N GLN A 68 -6.34 2.94 6.99
CA GLN A 68 -6.04 3.12 8.41
C GLN A 68 -4.57 3.47 8.69
N TYR A 69 -3.73 3.58 7.64
CA TYR A 69 -2.31 3.91 7.78
C TYR A 69 -1.96 5.21 7.09
N GLY A 70 -1.03 5.94 7.69
CA GLY A 70 -0.37 7.10 7.08
C GLY A 70 0.94 6.70 6.40
N LEU A 71 1.28 7.39 5.32
CA LEU A 71 2.58 7.30 4.65
C LEU A 71 3.24 8.67 4.71
N VAL A 72 4.35 8.77 5.44
CA VAL A 72 5.14 10.00 5.61
C VAL A 72 6.46 9.86 4.85
N PHE A 73 6.67 10.77 3.91
CA PHE A 73 7.87 10.83 3.08
C PHE A 73 8.77 11.95 3.56
N LEU A 74 9.93 11.58 4.09
CA LEU A 74 10.89 12.51 4.67
C LEU A 74 11.83 13.03 3.57
N ALA A 75 11.72 14.30 3.28
CA ALA A 75 12.48 15.02 2.26
C ALA A 75 13.08 16.35 2.79
N ALA A 76 13.36 16.42 4.10
CA ALA A 76 13.88 17.60 4.78
C ALA A 76 15.36 17.48 5.18
N GLY A 77 16.05 16.38 4.85
CA GLY A 77 17.44 16.14 5.21
C GLY A 77 18.39 17.16 4.55
N LYS A 78 19.28 17.75 5.37
CA LYS A 78 20.42 18.51 4.85
C LYS A 78 21.40 17.53 4.24
N SER A 79 21.73 17.71 2.94
CA SER A 79 22.72 16.90 2.21
C SER A 79 24.15 17.15 2.69
N SER A 80 24.39 17.36 3.99
CA SER A 80 25.65 17.79 4.60
C SER A 80 26.88 16.88 4.32
N ARG A 81 26.65 15.68 3.78
CA ARG A 81 27.70 14.73 3.38
C ARG A 81 27.97 14.72 1.87
N TYR A 82 27.21 15.47 1.09
CA TYR A 82 27.44 15.67 -0.34
C TYR A 82 28.33 16.91 -0.49
N GLY A 83 29.47 16.80 -1.11
CA GLY A 83 30.60 17.72 -1.10
C GLY A 83 30.35 19.20 -1.45
N ASP A 84 29.16 19.59 -1.89
CA ASP A 84 28.74 20.98 -2.09
C ASP A 84 27.52 21.30 -1.21
N PRO A 85 27.64 22.30 -0.30
CA PRO A 85 26.53 22.75 0.55
C PRO A 85 25.33 23.35 -0.23
N GLN A 86 25.53 23.70 -1.52
CA GLN A 86 24.49 24.26 -2.38
C GLN A 86 23.73 23.20 -3.18
N GLU A 87 24.28 22.00 -3.34
CA GLU A 87 23.59 20.91 -4.03
C GLU A 87 22.74 20.08 -3.08
N ASN A 88 21.43 20.13 -3.30
CA ASN A 88 20.52 19.25 -2.58
C ASN A 88 20.41 17.89 -3.28
N LYS A 89 20.89 16.84 -2.64
CA LYS A 89 20.82 15.47 -3.13
C LYS A 89 19.42 15.06 -3.63
N LEU A 90 18.35 15.54 -2.98
CA LEU A 90 16.98 15.18 -3.34
C LEU A 90 16.52 15.81 -4.65
N LEU A 91 17.04 16.99 -4.97
CA LEU A 91 16.78 17.72 -6.21
C LEU A 91 17.73 17.30 -7.34
N SER A 92 18.87 16.69 -7.01
CA SER A 92 19.81 16.21 -8.03
C SER A 92 19.18 15.12 -8.88
N GLU A 93 19.49 15.12 -10.17
CA GLU A 93 18.93 14.17 -11.12
C GLU A 93 19.74 12.88 -11.18
N LYS A 94 19.01 11.79 -11.21
CA LYS A 94 19.52 10.46 -11.55
C LYS A 94 18.72 9.92 -12.73
N ASN A 95 19.40 9.66 -13.85
CA ASN A 95 18.76 9.23 -15.11
C ASN A 95 17.64 10.20 -15.58
N GLY A 96 17.90 11.51 -15.52
CA GLY A 96 16.94 12.55 -15.95
C GLY A 96 15.72 12.75 -15.04
N LYS A 97 15.79 12.26 -13.80
CA LYS A 97 14.70 12.36 -12.84
C LYS A 97 15.21 12.76 -11.46
N PRO A 98 14.68 13.83 -10.82
CA PRO A 98 15.04 14.20 -9.46
C PRO A 98 14.87 13.04 -8.46
N MET A 99 15.82 12.91 -7.53
CA MET A 99 15.92 11.79 -6.61
C MET A 99 14.62 11.56 -5.82
N PHE A 100 14.00 12.62 -5.28
CA PHE A 100 12.78 12.52 -4.49
C PHE A 100 11.59 11.92 -5.25
N ARG A 101 11.54 12.10 -6.59
CA ARG A 101 10.44 11.62 -7.43
C ARG A 101 10.42 10.10 -7.58
N TYR A 102 11.55 9.43 -7.40
CA TYR A 102 11.59 7.96 -7.52
C TYR A 102 10.63 7.26 -6.57
N LEU A 103 10.58 7.72 -5.31
CA LEU A 103 9.67 7.19 -4.33
C LEU A 103 8.25 7.76 -4.49
N LEU A 104 8.12 9.08 -4.60
CA LEU A 104 6.79 9.73 -4.62
C LEU A 104 5.93 9.28 -5.80
N ASP A 105 6.52 9.09 -6.99
CA ASP A 105 5.79 8.60 -8.16
C ASP A 105 5.22 7.19 -7.94
N GLN A 106 5.97 6.30 -7.29
CA GLN A 106 5.51 4.96 -6.97
C GLN A 106 4.35 4.98 -5.97
N MET A 107 4.38 5.92 -5.02
CA MET A 107 3.36 6.01 -3.96
C MET A 107 2.02 6.58 -4.43
N ARG A 108 1.91 7.02 -5.67
CA ARG A 108 0.63 7.45 -6.26
C ARG A 108 -0.41 6.33 -6.35
N ILE A 109 0.03 5.08 -6.38
CA ILE A 109 -0.86 3.90 -6.43
C ILE A 109 -1.58 3.60 -5.10
N TYR A 110 -1.22 4.29 -4.01
CA TYR A 110 -1.87 4.14 -2.69
C TYR A 110 -2.72 5.37 -2.30
N PRO A 111 -3.73 5.76 -3.10
CA PRO A 111 -4.56 6.94 -2.81
C PRO A 111 -5.41 6.78 -1.55
N MET A 112 -5.66 5.53 -1.11
CA MET A 112 -6.41 5.21 0.09
C MET A 112 -5.67 5.60 1.38
N CYS A 113 -4.34 5.64 1.38
CA CYS A 113 -3.55 6.05 2.54
C CYS A 113 -3.47 7.58 2.65
N THR A 114 -3.42 8.11 3.87
CA THR A 114 -3.01 9.49 4.11
C THR A 114 -1.53 9.64 3.75
N ARG A 115 -1.21 10.41 2.71
CA ARG A 115 0.16 10.59 2.21
C ARG A 115 0.64 11.99 2.51
N VAL A 116 1.75 12.10 3.24
CA VAL A 116 2.34 13.38 3.67
C VAL A 116 3.80 13.44 3.23
N VAL A 117 4.18 14.53 2.61
CA VAL A 117 5.59 14.85 2.31
C VAL A 117 6.06 15.95 3.25
N VAL A 118 7.13 15.68 3.99
CA VAL A 118 7.77 16.66 4.88
C VAL A 118 9.06 17.14 4.23
N SER A 119 9.15 18.42 3.91
CA SER A 119 10.30 19.01 3.24
C SER A 119 10.50 20.49 3.63
N GLY A 120 11.74 20.99 3.53
CA GLY A 120 12.04 22.41 3.54
C GLY A 120 12.12 23.02 2.14
N HIS A 121 11.94 22.22 1.06
CA HIS A 121 12.10 22.64 -0.32
C HIS A 121 10.74 22.86 -0.99
N THR A 122 10.49 24.07 -1.44
CA THR A 122 9.22 24.48 -2.09
C THR A 122 8.89 23.59 -3.29
N GLU A 123 9.87 23.27 -4.13
CA GLU A 123 9.69 22.43 -5.32
C GLU A 123 9.14 21.03 -4.96
N ILE A 124 9.67 20.41 -3.91
CA ILE A 124 9.21 19.09 -3.43
C ILE A 124 7.78 19.18 -2.88
N LEU A 125 7.48 20.24 -2.12
CA LEU A 125 6.16 20.47 -1.55
C LEU A 125 5.10 20.75 -2.62
N GLU A 126 5.45 21.54 -3.64
CA GLU A 126 4.57 21.81 -4.79
C GLU A 126 4.30 20.52 -5.57
N TYR A 127 5.35 19.75 -5.85
CA TYR A 127 5.20 18.44 -6.49
C TYR A 127 4.24 17.54 -5.72
N ALA A 128 4.39 17.47 -4.39
CA ALA A 128 3.51 16.67 -3.53
C ALA A 128 2.03 17.10 -3.67
N ARG A 129 1.75 18.41 -3.59
CA ARG A 129 0.40 18.97 -3.73
C ARG A 129 -0.22 18.66 -5.11
N GLN A 130 0.54 18.84 -6.18
CA GLN A 130 0.09 18.56 -7.55
C GLN A 130 -0.27 17.08 -7.77
N HIS A 131 0.31 16.19 -6.95
CA HIS A 131 0.05 14.74 -7.02
C HIS A 131 -0.86 14.22 -5.91
N GLY A 132 -1.64 15.11 -5.27
CA GLY A 132 -2.64 14.74 -4.28
C GLY A 132 -2.08 14.22 -2.97
N MET A 133 -0.87 14.64 -2.60
CA MET A 133 -0.25 14.39 -1.31
C MET A 133 -0.32 15.64 -0.45
N LEU A 134 -0.42 15.47 0.87
CA LEU A 134 -0.33 16.58 1.82
C LEU A 134 1.14 17.02 1.92
N ALA A 135 1.35 18.32 2.06
CA ALA A 135 2.69 18.91 2.17
C ALA A 135 2.85 19.57 3.54
N ALA A 136 3.89 19.19 4.26
CA ALA A 136 4.29 19.78 5.55
C ALA A 136 5.65 20.44 5.40
N GLU A 137 5.69 21.75 5.57
CA GLU A 137 6.92 22.52 5.44
C GLU A 137 7.73 22.49 6.73
N ASN A 138 8.93 21.90 6.70
CA ASN A 138 9.87 21.93 7.81
C ASN A 138 10.91 23.06 7.60
N GLN A 139 10.68 24.19 8.21
CA GLN A 139 11.57 25.37 8.17
C GLN A 139 12.80 25.25 9.08
N ASN A 140 12.83 24.22 9.96
CA ASN A 140 13.89 24.03 10.95
C ASN A 140 14.52 22.64 10.84
N PRO A 141 15.13 22.28 9.70
CA PRO A 141 15.72 20.96 9.51
C PRO A 141 16.94 20.69 10.40
N GLU A 142 17.51 21.77 11.03
CA GLU A 142 18.59 21.66 12.02
C GLU A 142 18.17 21.04 13.34
N LYS A 143 16.87 20.97 13.64
CA LYS A 143 16.33 20.31 14.84
C LYS A 143 16.34 18.77 14.74
N GLY A 144 16.92 18.24 13.66
CA GLY A 144 17.07 16.81 13.45
C GLY A 144 15.85 16.12 12.84
N ILE A 145 15.98 14.82 12.61
CA ILE A 145 14.96 14.01 11.96
C ILE A 145 13.68 13.89 12.80
N ALA A 146 13.79 13.90 14.12
CA ALA A 146 12.67 13.80 15.06
C ALA A 146 11.57 14.84 14.74
N ARG A 147 11.96 16.09 14.44
CA ARG A 147 11.02 17.15 14.06
C ARG A 147 10.22 16.80 12.80
N SER A 148 10.87 16.25 11.78
CA SER A 148 10.20 15.84 10.53
C SER A 148 9.24 14.67 10.76
N LEU A 149 9.62 13.71 11.61
CA LEU A 149 8.77 12.57 11.99
C LEU A 149 7.51 13.06 12.70
N GLN A 150 7.66 13.96 13.70
CA GLN A 150 6.56 14.56 14.45
C GLN A 150 5.60 15.34 13.56
N MET A 151 6.13 16.18 12.67
CA MET A 151 5.30 16.95 11.74
C MET A 151 4.48 16.05 10.81
N GLY A 152 5.10 15.01 10.27
CA GLY A 152 4.42 14.03 9.44
C GLY A 152 3.33 13.29 10.19
N LEU A 153 3.62 12.85 11.41
CA LEU A 153 2.66 12.20 12.31
C LEU A 153 1.47 13.11 12.60
N ASP A 154 1.72 14.35 12.97
CA ASP A 154 0.68 15.32 13.33
C ASP A 154 -0.27 15.61 12.17
N VAL A 155 0.26 15.75 10.94
CA VAL A 155 -0.56 15.90 9.74
C VAL A 155 -1.40 14.66 9.49
N CYS A 156 -0.82 13.47 9.59
CA CYS A 156 -1.54 12.21 9.45
C CYS A 156 -2.67 12.08 10.48
N CYS A 157 -2.40 12.36 11.75
CA CYS A 157 -3.39 12.26 12.85
C CYS A 157 -4.52 13.28 12.70
N ARG A 158 -4.23 14.49 12.21
CA ARG A 158 -5.27 15.49 11.92
C ARG A 158 -6.17 15.08 10.79
N GLN A 159 -5.60 14.48 9.74
CA GLN A 159 -6.35 14.03 8.58
C GLN A 159 -7.20 12.79 8.90
N ASN A 160 -6.66 11.88 9.68
CA ASN A 160 -7.36 10.67 10.11
C ASN A 160 -7.07 10.37 11.61
N PRO A 161 -7.94 10.81 12.54
CA PRO A 161 -7.76 10.57 13.97
C PRO A 161 -7.80 9.07 14.36
N LYS A 162 -8.28 8.20 13.48
CA LYS A 162 -8.42 6.75 13.73
C LYS A 162 -7.27 5.93 13.14
N LEU A 163 -6.17 6.58 12.71
CA LEU A 163 -5.00 5.86 12.20
C LEU A 163 -4.51 4.78 13.16
N GLN A 164 -4.21 3.61 12.61
CA GLN A 164 -3.63 2.48 13.33
C GLN A 164 -2.10 2.50 13.31
N GLY A 165 -1.50 3.18 12.34
CA GLY A 165 -0.06 3.30 12.25
C GLY A 165 0.39 4.29 11.18
N VAL A 166 1.68 4.62 11.20
CA VAL A 166 2.32 5.50 10.21
C VAL A 166 3.62 4.86 9.74
N LEU A 167 3.77 4.78 8.42
CA LEU A 167 5.01 4.38 7.77
C LEU A 167 5.82 5.61 7.41
N PHE A 168 7.08 5.63 7.80
CA PHE A 168 8.06 6.66 7.47
C PHE A 168 9.05 6.12 6.44
N ALA A 169 9.23 6.85 5.36
CA ALA A 169 10.20 6.53 4.32
C ALA A 169 11.01 7.77 3.93
N VAL A 170 12.30 7.60 3.70
CA VAL A 170 13.18 8.68 3.25
C VAL A 170 13.22 8.76 1.72
N CYS A 171 13.16 9.98 1.16
CA CYS A 171 13.09 10.19 -0.28
C CYS A 171 14.43 10.06 -1.02
N ASP A 172 15.52 9.77 -0.31
CA ASP A 172 16.85 9.58 -0.89
C ASP A 172 17.19 8.12 -1.23
N GLN A 173 16.18 7.24 -1.21
CA GLN A 173 16.30 5.81 -1.53
C GLN A 173 15.62 5.49 -2.88
N PRO A 174 16.26 5.73 -4.03
CA PRO A 174 15.63 5.52 -5.34
C PRO A 174 15.39 4.05 -5.68
N GLY A 175 15.99 3.12 -4.93
CA GLY A 175 15.79 1.68 -5.06
C GLY A 175 14.62 1.12 -4.24
N LEU A 176 14.00 1.94 -3.38
CA LEU A 176 12.84 1.50 -2.60
C LEU A 176 11.64 1.29 -3.54
N LYS A 177 11.07 0.11 -3.49
CA LYS A 177 9.96 -0.29 -4.35
C LYS A 177 8.62 -0.18 -3.62
N ALA A 178 7.56 0.04 -4.39
CA ALA A 178 6.19 0.07 -3.89
C ALA A 178 5.80 -1.25 -3.20
N GLU A 179 6.25 -2.38 -3.74
CA GLU A 179 5.98 -3.71 -3.18
C GLU A 179 6.52 -3.88 -1.76
N THR A 180 7.65 -3.22 -1.43
CA THR A 180 8.18 -3.23 -0.05
C THR A 180 7.23 -2.53 0.91
N ILE A 181 6.68 -1.38 0.50
CA ILE A 181 5.69 -0.64 1.29
C ILE A 181 4.42 -1.48 1.48
N GLU A 182 3.95 -2.13 0.41
CA GLU A 182 2.78 -3.01 0.47
C GLU A 182 2.98 -4.17 1.46
N GLN A 183 4.13 -4.85 1.38
CA GLN A 183 4.46 -5.93 2.31
C GLN A 183 4.50 -5.45 3.77
N MET A 184 5.02 -4.25 4.02
CA MET A 184 5.03 -3.67 5.37
C MET A 184 3.62 -3.35 5.87
N LEU A 185 2.75 -2.81 5.02
CA LEU A 185 1.33 -2.57 5.35
C LEU A 185 0.60 -3.89 5.63
N GLU A 186 0.83 -4.93 4.82
CA GLU A 186 0.27 -6.26 5.07
C GLU A 186 0.75 -6.84 6.41
N MET A 187 2.03 -6.68 6.72
CA MET A 187 2.59 -7.13 8.00
C MET A 187 1.99 -6.36 9.17
N ALA A 188 1.78 -5.05 9.04
CA ALA A 188 1.18 -4.22 10.08
C ALA A 188 -0.26 -4.63 10.38
N VAL A 189 -1.07 -4.89 9.34
CA VAL A 189 -2.44 -5.39 9.49
C VAL A 189 -2.47 -6.74 10.23
N LYS A 190 -1.49 -7.62 9.98
CA LYS A 190 -1.41 -8.95 10.61
C LYS A 190 -0.80 -8.92 12.02
N ASN A 191 -0.05 -7.89 12.37
CA ASN A 191 0.72 -7.79 13.61
C ASN A 191 0.49 -6.45 14.31
N PRO A 192 -0.72 -6.16 14.80
CA PRO A 192 -1.01 -4.91 15.49
C PRO A 192 -0.12 -4.74 16.74
N GLY A 193 0.20 -3.50 17.09
CA GLY A 193 1.03 -3.16 18.23
C GLY A 193 2.54 -3.38 18.00
N LYS A 194 2.98 -3.57 16.75
CA LYS A 194 4.39 -3.83 16.42
C LYS A 194 4.99 -2.68 15.61
N MET A 195 6.30 -2.51 15.77
CA MET A 195 7.15 -1.76 14.86
C MET A 195 7.63 -2.71 13.75
N ILE A 196 7.56 -2.26 12.51
CA ILE A 196 7.99 -3.03 11.32
C ILE A 196 9.02 -2.22 10.59
N CYS A 197 10.23 -2.77 10.44
CA CYS A 197 11.34 -2.13 9.77
C CYS A 197 11.74 -2.91 8.53
N ALA A 198 12.09 -2.22 7.47
CA ALA A 198 12.84 -2.82 6.38
C ALA A 198 14.29 -3.01 6.80
N GLY A 199 14.94 -4.06 6.29
CA GLY A 199 16.32 -4.30 6.66
C GLY A 199 16.92 -5.53 6.00
N THR A 200 18.18 -5.76 6.30
CA THR A 200 18.90 -7.00 5.99
C THR A 200 19.02 -7.84 7.27
N LYS A 201 19.59 -9.03 7.17
CA LYS A 201 19.87 -9.87 8.35
C LYS A 201 20.78 -9.18 9.38
N GLU A 202 21.59 -8.21 8.94
CA GLU A 202 22.62 -7.58 9.75
C GLU A 202 22.25 -6.16 10.20
N LYS A 203 21.32 -5.50 9.50
CA LYS A 203 20.99 -4.08 9.77
C LYS A 203 19.53 -3.77 9.49
N LEU A 204 18.87 -3.19 10.49
CA LEU A 204 17.57 -2.56 10.34
C LEU A 204 17.73 -1.18 9.69
N GLY A 205 16.71 -0.74 8.96
CA GLY A 205 16.74 0.54 8.25
C GLY A 205 15.36 1.04 7.84
N ASN A 206 15.37 2.06 7.01
CA ASN A 206 14.15 2.62 6.43
C ASN A 206 13.68 1.80 5.22
N PRO A 207 12.35 1.78 4.97
CA PRO A 207 11.27 2.42 5.73
C PRO A 207 10.98 1.72 7.06
N VAL A 208 10.34 2.49 7.97
CA VAL A 208 9.87 2.02 9.28
C VAL A 208 8.38 2.32 9.41
N LEU A 209 7.59 1.33 9.82
CA LEU A 209 6.19 1.50 10.16
C LEU A 209 6.02 1.37 11.67
N LEU A 210 5.43 2.38 12.28
CA LEU A 210 5.10 2.43 13.70
C LEU A 210 3.59 2.26 13.88
N ASP A 211 3.21 1.30 14.73
CA ASP A 211 1.84 1.20 15.21
C ASP A 211 1.48 2.40 16.10
N ARG A 212 0.18 2.66 16.24
CA ARG A 212 -0.35 3.76 17.05
C ARG A 212 0.14 3.78 18.50
N VAL A 213 0.45 2.63 19.06
CA VAL A 213 0.95 2.52 20.44
C VAL A 213 2.25 3.29 20.66
N PHE A 214 3.05 3.52 19.61
CA PHE A 214 4.31 4.25 19.64
C PHE A 214 4.19 5.76 19.36
N PHE A 215 2.99 6.28 19.09
CA PHE A 215 2.81 7.68 18.69
C PHE A 215 3.19 8.67 19.80
N GLN A 216 2.97 8.31 21.05
CA GLN A 216 3.35 9.17 22.18
C GLN A 216 4.87 9.25 22.31
N GLU A 217 5.56 8.12 22.24
CA GLU A 217 7.02 8.05 22.29
C GLU A 217 7.65 8.84 21.13
N LEU A 218 7.07 8.72 19.91
CA LEU A 218 7.54 9.46 18.75
C LEU A 218 7.43 10.99 18.94
N LYS A 219 6.40 11.47 19.65
CA LYS A 219 6.24 12.89 19.95
C LYS A 219 7.25 13.43 20.97
N GLU A 220 7.85 12.55 21.74
CA GLU A 220 8.85 12.87 22.77
C GLU A 220 10.29 12.77 22.24
N LEU A 221 10.49 12.30 20.99
CA LEU A 221 11.81 12.21 20.37
C LEU A 221 12.43 13.60 20.16
N GLU A 222 13.74 13.70 20.37
CA GLU A 222 14.51 14.92 20.15
C GLU A 222 15.76 14.63 19.28
N GLY A 223 16.18 15.64 18.51
CA GLY A 223 17.43 15.59 17.74
C GLY A 223 17.38 14.64 16.54
N ASP A 224 18.52 14.01 16.28
CA ASP A 224 18.73 13.07 15.16
C ASP A 224 18.51 11.60 15.58
N ILE A 225 17.77 11.38 16.63
CA ILE A 225 17.34 10.04 17.07
C ILE A 225 16.05 9.69 16.32
N GLY A 226 16.10 8.63 15.53
CA GLY A 226 14.97 8.15 14.72
C GLY A 226 15.09 6.67 14.39
#